data_da4a4eab840171975fbfd756b1a8ae6c
#
_entry.id   da4a4eab840171975fbfd756b1a8ae6c
#
_cell.length_a   1.000
_cell.length_b   1.000
_cell.length_c   1.000
_cell.angle_alpha   90.00
_cell.angle_beta   90.00
_cell.angle_gamma   90.00
#
_symmetry.space_group_name_H-M   'P 1'
#
loop_
_entity.id
_entity.type
_entity.pdbx_description
1 polymer ?
#
loop_
_entity_poly.entity_id
_entity_poly.type
_entity_poly.pdbx_seq_one_letter_code
_entity_poly.pdbx_strand_id
1 'polypeptide(L)'
;KTPEEKKAALLGAMEAWIKGMLQHQGMERVKEWDVINEPIADNNQWRGIDGNFMSNGEDAPDTAPVEDEENGLNLNWANDHFYWGYYIGKEYAVKAFEYARKYTAADVKLYVNDYNLETNPSKLAALIDFVNYIEDNGQTVDGIGTQMHVTASSITREQIDAMFKTMAATGKLVRVTELDVALGTSSP
;
A
#
# COMPACT_ATOMS: atom_id res chain seq x y z
N LYS A 1 -17.89 21.50 1.99
CA LYS A 1 -17.89 20.50 0.89
C LYS A 1 -18.71 19.28 1.31
N THR A 2 -19.52 18.75 0.40
CA THR A 2 -20.24 17.50 0.63
C THR A 2 -19.26 16.30 0.60
N PRO A 3 -19.64 15.11 1.10
CA PRO A 3 -18.80 13.90 0.98
C PRO A 3 -18.38 13.62 -0.47
N GLU A 4 -19.27 13.82 -1.43
CA GLU A 4 -19.00 13.61 -2.85
C GLU A 4 -17.98 14.64 -3.39
N GLU A 5 -18.08 15.89 -2.96
CA GLU A 5 -17.10 16.93 -3.33
C GLU A 5 -15.73 16.66 -2.74
N LYS A 6 -15.66 16.13 -1.51
CA LYS A 6 -14.41 15.73 -0.85
C LYS A 6 -13.78 14.55 -1.59
N LYS A 7 -14.57 13.52 -1.87
CA LYS A 7 -14.14 12.37 -2.66
C LYS A 7 -13.60 12.78 -4.02
N ALA A 8 -14.33 13.62 -4.76
CA ALA A 8 -13.90 14.10 -6.07
C ALA A 8 -12.60 14.91 -5.99
N ALA A 9 -12.44 15.75 -4.97
CA ALA A 9 -11.22 16.52 -4.76
C ALA A 9 -10.01 15.62 -4.50
N LEU A 10 -10.18 14.59 -3.66
CA LEU A 10 -9.10 13.65 -3.36
C LEU A 10 -8.74 12.75 -4.55
N LEU A 11 -9.72 12.29 -5.32
CA LEU A 11 -9.45 11.56 -6.56
C LEU A 11 -8.68 12.42 -7.56
N GLY A 12 -9.04 13.70 -7.69
CA GLY A 12 -8.30 14.63 -8.53
C GLY A 12 -6.87 14.88 -8.04
N ALA A 13 -6.67 14.98 -6.73
CA ALA A 13 -5.33 15.11 -6.14
C ALA A 13 -4.49 13.84 -6.34
N MET A 14 -5.07 12.66 -6.15
CA MET A 14 -4.43 11.36 -6.40
C MET A 14 -4.00 11.25 -7.87
N GLU A 15 -4.89 11.55 -8.80
CA GLU A 15 -4.56 11.50 -10.24
C GLU A 15 -3.44 12.47 -10.58
N ALA A 16 -3.51 13.70 -10.09
CA ALA A 16 -2.49 14.73 -10.34
C ALA A 16 -1.12 14.32 -9.78
N TRP A 17 -1.09 13.72 -8.58
CA TRP A 17 0.14 13.23 -7.96
C TRP A 17 0.75 12.07 -8.76
N ILE A 18 -0.03 11.03 -9.04
CA ILE A 18 0.42 9.86 -9.81
C ILE A 18 0.93 10.29 -11.19
N LYS A 19 0.16 11.13 -11.89
CA LYS A 19 0.59 11.70 -13.18
C LYS A 19 1.90 12.46 -13.07
N GLY A 20 2.00 13.35 -12.07
CA GLY A 20 3.20 14.17 -11.86
C GLY A 20 4.45 13.31 -11.61
N MET A 21 4.32 12.27 -10.79
CA MET A 21 5.41 11.34 -10.51
C MET A 21 5.82 10.55 -11.76
N LEU A 22 4.87 9.94 -12.45
CA LEU A 22 5.14 9.04 -13.58
C LEU A 22 5.60 9.77 -14.84
N GLN A 23 5.22 11.04 -15.01
CA GLN A 23 5.62 11.88 -16.15
C GLN A 23 6.76 12.85 -15.83
N HIS A 24 7.35 12.79 -14.64
CA HIS A 24 8.52 13.58 -14.33
C HIS A 24 9.70 13.19 -15.23
N GLN A 25 10.52 14.18 -15.59
CA GLN A 25 11.69 13.97 -16.48
C GLN A 25 12.61 12.86 -15.92
N GLY A 26 12.92 11.87 -16.73
CA GLY A 26 13.77 10.72 -16.38
C GLY A 26 12.99 9.50 -15.87
N MET A 27 11.71 9.64 -15.56
CA MET A 27 10.89 8.53 -15.05
C MET A 27 10.53 7.52 -16.15
N GLU A 28 10.68 7.85 -17.41
CA GLU A 28 10.53 6.92 -18.53
C GLU A 28 11.51 5.73 -18.50
N ARG A 29 12.57 5.85 -17.68
CA ARG A 29 13.55 4.78 -17.44
C ARG A 29 13.09 3.80 -16.35
N VAL A 30 12.17 4.22 -15.49
CA VAL A 30 11.64 3.38 -14.43
C VAL A 30 10.65 2.40 -15.04
N LYS A 31 10.88 1.12 -14.82
CA LYS A 31 10.08 0.03 -15.40
C LYS A 31 9.18 -0.67 -14.41
N GLU A 32 9.24 -0.29 -13.16
CA GLU A 32 8.47 -0.89 -12.08
C GLU A 32 8.11 0.16 -11.04
N TRP A 33 6.86 0.15 -10.57
CA TRP A 33 6.35 1.08 -9.57
C TRP A 33 5.56 0.37 -8.50
N ASP A 34 5.84 0.69 -7.25
CA ASP A 34 4.96 0.39 -6.13
C ASP A 34 3.85 1.44 -6.12
N VAL A 35 2.71 1.09 -6.70
CA VAL A 35 1.56 2.01 -6.85
C VAL A 35 0.93 2.28 -5.49
N ILE A 36 0.86 1.24 -4.67
CA ILE A 36 0.36 1.33 -3.30
C ILE A 36 1.36 0.64 -2.39
N ASN A 37 1.78 1.38 -1.37
CA ASN A 37 2.66 0.89 -0.32
C ASN A 37 1.89 0.73 1.00
N GLU A 38 2.12 -0.40 1.66
CA GLU A 38 1.60 -0.71 3.01
C GLU A 38 0.08 -0.57 3.16
N PRO A 39 -0.73 -1.18 2.28
CA PRO A 39 -2.17 -1.07 2.40
C PRO A 39 -2.76 -1.87 3.55
N ILE A 40 -2.00 -2.81 4.13
CA ILE A 40 -2.47 -3.68 5.20
C ILE A 40 -1.77 -3.29 6.51
N ALA A 41 -2.55 -3.01 7.53
CA ALA A 41 -2.05 -2.73 8.88
C ALA A 41 -1.62 -4.03 9.61
N ASP A 42 -0.93 -3.90 10.74
CA ASP A 42 -0.44 -5.05 11.52
C ASP A 42 -1.56 -5.88 12.18
N ASN A 43 -2.75 -5.31 12.28
CA ASN A 43 -3.97 -6.04 12.64
C ASN A 43 -4.58 -6.85 11.47
N ASN A 44 -3.88 -6.92 10.33
CA ASN A 44 -4.29 -7.61 9.10
C ASN A 44 -5.55 -7.02 8.42
N GLN A 45 -5.89 -5.79 8.72
CA GLN A 45 -7.00 -5.08 8.07
C GLN A 45 -6.48 -4.00 7.11
N TRP A 46 -7.31 -3.63 6.17
CA TRP A 46 -6.98 -2.56 5.22
C TRP A 46 -6.85 -1.21 5.92
N ARG A 47 -5.75 -0.50 5.67
CA ARG A 47 -5.58 0.85 6.19
C ARG A 47 -6.63 1.79 5.60
N GLY A 48 -7.16 2.68 6.46
CA GLY A 48 -8.15 3.68 6.07
C GLY A 48 -9.55 3.15 5.80
N ILE A 49 -9.81 1.87 6.07
CA ILE A 49 -11.12 1.24 5.89
C ILE A 49 -11.66 0.80 7.26
N ASP A 50 -12.98 0.92 7.44
CA ASP A 50 -13.71 0.48 8.63
C ASP A 50 -13.11 1.01 9.95
N GLY A 51 -12.64 2.28 9.94
CA GLY A 51 -12.10 2.94 11.13
C GLY A 51 -10.58 2.75 11.33
N ASN A 52 -9.90 1.98 10.50
CA ASN A 52 -8.46 1.69 10.62
C ASN A 52 -7.59 2.77 9.95
N PHE A 53 -7.46 3.94 10.58
CA PHE A 53 -6.83 5.12 9.96
C PHE A 53 -5.33 5.26 10.16
N MET A 54 -4.73 4.48 11.08
CA MET A 54 -3.30 4.58 11.35
C MET A 54 -2.45 3.99 10.25
N SER A 55 -1.39 4.67 9.87
CA SER A 55 -0.45 4.17 8.85
C SER A 55 0.47 3.09 9.37
N ASN A 56 0.88 3.17 10.64
CA ASN A 56 1.85 2.25 11.24
C ASN A 56 1.26 1.01 11.90
N GLY A 57 -0.08 0.85 11.89
CA GLY A 57 -0.74 -0.32 12.46
C GLY A 57 -0.71 -0.44 13.98
N GLU A 58 -0.19 0.57 14.69
CA GLU A 58 -0.30 0.60 16.13
C GLU A 58 -1.77 0.77 16.56
N ASP A 59 -2.12 0.21 17.72
CA ASP A 59 -3.45 0.30 18.34
C ASP A 59 -3.77 1.73 18.80
N ALA A 60 -3.66 2.71 17.92
CA ALA A 60 -4.14 4.04 18.21
C ALA A 60 -5.66 4.05 18.02
N PRO A 61 -6.38 4.76 18.87
CA PRO A 61 -7.80 4.88 18.70
C PRO A 61 -8.11 5.44 17.32
N ASP A 62 -9.04 4.80 16.63
CA ASP A 62 -9.57 5.26 15.35
C ASP A 62 -10.11 6.67 15.52
N THR A 63 -9.32 7.63 15.15
CA THR A 63 -9.77 9.02 15.12
C THR A 63 -10.20 9.36 13.73
N ALA A 64 -11.51 9.57 13.56
CA ALA A 64 -12.00 10.19 12.35
C ALA A 64 -11.22 11.50 12.09
N PRO A 65 -10.95 11.84 10.83
CA PRO A 65 -10.29 13.10 10.53
C PRO A 65 -11.11 14.27 11.08
N VAL A 66 -10.45 15.16 11.83
CA VAL A 66 -11.07 16.43 12.23
C VAL A 66 -11.06 17.33 11.02
N GLU A 67 -12.23 17.75 10.58
CA GLU A 67 -12.35 18.63 9.42
C GLU A 67 -12.03 20.08 9.78
N ASP A 68 -11.15 20.68 9.01
CA ASP A 68 -10.88 22.10 9.03
C ASP A 68 -12.03 22.84 8.33
N GLU A 69 -12.69 23.77 9.03
CA GLU A 69 -13.78 24.57 8.50
C GLU A 69 -13.37 25.37 7.26
N GLU A 70 -12.11 25.79 7.17
CA GLU A 70 -11.60 26.62 6.07
C GLU A 70 -11.25 25.77 4.84
N ASN A 71 -10.58 24.63 5.00
CA ASN A 71 -10.08 23.80 3.92
C ASN A 71 -10.90 22.52 3.69
N GLY A 72 -11.77 22.18 4.60
CA GLY A 72 -12.66 21.01 4.51
C GLY A 72 -11.96 19.65 4.67
N LEU A 73 -10.67 19.64 4.94
CA LEU A 73 -9.86 18.49 5.23
C LEU A 73 -8.87 18.89 6.31
N ASN A 74 -9.01 18.38 7.51
CA ASN A 74 -7.92 18.44 8.48
C ASN A 74 -7.09 17.19 8.33
N LEU A 75 -6.01 17.34 7.61
CA LEU A 75 -4.93 16.38 7.67
C LEU A 75 -4.23 16.67 8.99
N ASN A 76 -4.42 15.82 9.97
CA ASN A 76 -3.66 15.91 11.21
C ASN A 76 -2.22 15.48 10.92
N TRP A 77 -1.42 16.43 10.46
CA TRP A 77 -0.02 16.22 10.06
C TRP A 77 0.86 15.68 11.18
N ALA A 78 0.41 15.77 12.42
CA ALA A 78 1.15 15.26 13.56
C ALA A 78 1.05 13.74 13.73
N ASN A 79 0.12 13.09 13.03
CA ASN A 79 -0.14 11.66 13.12
C ASN A 79 -0.16 11.06 11.72
N ASP A 80 0.55 9.97 11.55
CA ASP A 80 0.59 9.19 10.32
C ASP A 80 -0.74 8.48 10.09
N HIS A 81 -1.71 9.19 9.57
CA HIS A 81 -3.02 8.66 9.28
C HIS A 81 -3.21 8.41 7.79
N PHE A 82 -3.93 7.34 7.48
CA PHE A 82 -4.24 6.94 6.12
C PHE A 82 -5.72 7.20 5.84
N TYR A 83 -6.04 8.28 5.13
CA TYR A 83 -7.42 8.73 4.92
C TYR A 83 -7.99 8.48 3.52
N TRP A 84 -7.25 7.91 2.60
CA TRP A 84 -7.76 7.62 1.25
C TRP A 84 -9.04 6.79 1.30
N GLY A 85 -9.02 5.70 2.08
CA GLY A 85 -10.17 4.83 2.25
C GLY A 85 -11.35 5.48 2.95
N TYR A 86 -11.08 6.39 3.90
CA TYR A 86 -12.15 7.10 4.62
C TYR A 86 -13.00 7.96 3.67
N TYR A 87 -12.37 8.72 2.79
CA TYR A 87 -13.07 9.63 1.90
C TYR A 87 -13.51 8.99 0.59
N ILE A 88 -12.77 8.04 0.07
CA ILE A 88 -12.99 7.43 -1.24
C ILE A 88 -13.67 6.06 -1.11
N GLY A 89 -13.42 5.35 -0.01
CA GLY A 89 -13.79 3.95 0.15
C GLY A 89 -12.75 3.02 -0.48
N LYS A 90 -13.02 1.72 -0.48
CA LYS A 90 -12.10 0.68 -1.02
C LYS A 90 -11.66 0.94 -2.46
N GLU A 91 -12.47 1.66 -3.24
CA GLU A 91 -12.16 1.96 -4.64
C GLU A 91 -10.91 2.84 -4.81
N TYR A 92 -10.36 3.46 -3.74
CA TYR A 92 -9.10 4.20 -3.85
C TYR A 92 -7.98 3.35 -4.46
N ALA A 93 -7.96 2.05 -4.12
CA ALA A 93 -6.97 1.11 -4.61
C ALA A 93 -7.12 0.88 -6.12
N VAL A 94 -8.36 0.70 -6.57
CA VAL A 94 -8.69 0.55 -8.00
C VAL A 94 -8.31 1.80 -8.77
N LYS A 95 -8.65 2.99 -8.25
CA LYS A 95 -8.35 4.27 -8.88
C LYS A 95 -6.85 4.58 -8.95
N ALA A 96 -6.09 4.21 -7.93
CA ALA A 96 -4.63 4.37 -7.97
C ALA A 96 -4.02 3.56 -9.12
N PHE A 97 -4.42 2.31 -9.30
CA PHE A 97 -3.96 1.46 -10.40
C PHE A 97 -4.47 1.93 -11.76
N GLU A 98 -5.72 2.39 -11.87
CA GLU A 98 -6.27 3.00 -13.09
C GLU A 98 -5.41 4.19 -13.54
N TYR A 99 -5.12 5.11 -12.62
CA TYR A 99 -4.30 6.28 -12.93
C TYR A 99 -2.85 5.92 -13.23
N ALA A 100 -2.26 5.00 -12.47
CA ALA A 100 -0.91 4.53 -12.76
C ALA A 100 -0.81 3.91 -14.16
N ARG A 101 -1.74 3.04 -14.53
CA ARG A 101 -1.77 2.43 -15.86
C ARG A 101 -2.03 3.44 -16.97
N LYS A 102 -2.84 4.45 -16.72
CA LYS A 102 -3.13 5.52 -17.68
C LYS A 102 -1.90 6.35 -18.05
N TYR A 103 -0.97 6.53 -17.11
CA TYR A 103 0.18 7.43 -17.28
C TYR A 103 1.53 6.72 -17.42
N THR A 104 1.54 5.39 -17.46
CA THR A 104 2.75 4.59 -17.73
C THR A 104 2.72 3.97 -19.11
N ALA A 105 3.89 3.59 -19.62
CA ALA A 105 4.00 2.75 -20.81
C ALA A 105 3.50 1.31 -20.50
N ALA A 106 3.05 0.59 -21.52
CA ALA A 106 2.45 -0.73 -21.35
C ALA A 106 3.42 -1.80 -20.79
N ASP A 107 4.73 -1.60 -20.95
CA ASP A 107 5.77 -2.50 -20.45
C ASP A 107 6.14 -2.27 -18.98
N VAL A 108 5.65 -1.19 -18.39
CA VAL A 108 5.89 -0.86 -16.96
C VAL A 108 5.06 -1.78 -16.07
N LYS A 109 5.71 -2.33 -15.04
CA LYS A 109 5.10 -3.22 -14.07
C LYS A 109 4.63 -2.46 -12.84
N LEU A 110 3.41 -2.74 -12.40
CA LEU A 110 2.74 -2.08 -11.30
C LEU A 110 2.55 -3.07 -10.14
N TYR A 111 3.03 -2.69 -8.96
CA TYR A 111 3.07 -3.53 -7.77
C TYR A 111 2.23 -2.96 -6.63
N VAL A 112 1.83 -3.85 -5.74
CA VAL A 112 1.47 -3.54 -4.36
C VAL A 112 2.59 -4.03 -3.46
N ASN A 113 3.05 -3.20 -2.53
CA ASN A 113 4.18 -3.49 -1.64
C ASN A 113 3.76 -3.46 -0.17
N ASP A 114 4.29 -4.38 0.65
CA ASP A 114 4.04 -4.36 2.09
C ASP A 114 5.17 -5.04 2.86
N TYR A 115 5.17 -4.91 4.18
CA TYR A 115 6.18 -5.42 5.11
C TYR A 115 5.64 -6.54 6.02
N ASN A 116 6.54 -7.24 6.72
CA ASN A 116 6.23 -8.32 7.67
C ASN A 116 5.45 -9.51 7.07
N LEU A 117 5.47 -9.67 5.76
CA LEU A 117 4.74 -10.76 5.09
C LEU A 117 5.36 -12.12 5.38
N GLU A 118 6.65 -12.17 5.66
CA GLU A 118 7.43 -13.36 6.00
C GLU A 118 7.12 -13.88 7.41
N THR A 119 6.73 -13.00 8.33
CA THR A 119 6.42 -13.33 9.73
C THR A 119 4.93 -13.36 10.04
N ASN A 120 4.11 -12.76 9.18
CA ASN A 120 2.65 -12.66 9.37
C ASN A 120 1.88 -13.23 8.16
N PRO A 121 1.62 -14.55 8.11
CA PRO A 121 0.86 -15.17 7.02
C PRO A 121 -0.57 -14.60 6.85
N SER A 122 -1.18 -14.11 7.92
CA SER A 122 -2.52 -13.50 7.86
C SER A 122 -2.48 -12.15 7.17
N LYS A 123 -1.42 -11.36 7.37
CA LYS A 123 -1.18 -10.10 6.65
C LYS A 123 -0.94 -10.36 5.17
N LEU A 124 -0.16 -11.39 4.84
CA LEU A 124 0.05 -11.81 3.46
C LEU A 124 -1.27 -12.23 2.79
N ALA A 125 -2.12 -12.99 3.47
CA ALA A 125 -3.43 -13.35 2.95
C ALA A 125 -4.31 -12.10 2.70
N ALA A 126 -4.34 -11.15 3.64
CA ALA A 126 -5.06 -9.89 3.47
C ALA A 126 -4.52 -9.04 2.30
N LEU A 127 -3.20 -9.06 2.08
CA LEU A 127 -2.59 -8.39 0.92
C LEU A 127 -3.00 -9.04 -0.40
N ILE A 128 -3.08 -10.36 -0.45
CA ILE A 128 -3.55 -11.09 -1.63
C ILE A 128 -5.04 -10.77 -1.90
N ASP A 129 -5.87 -10.71 -0.86
CA ASP A 129 -7.27 -10.30 -0.99
C ASP A 129 -7.39 -8.85 -1.49
N PHE A 130 -6.50 -7.97 -1.06
CA PHE A 130 -6.41 -6.60 -1.56
C PHE A 130 -6.07 -6.56 -3.06
N VAL A 131 -5.10 -7.35 -3.50
CA VAL A 131 -4.74 -7.48 -4.91
C VAL A 131 -5.89 -8.03 -5.73
N ASN A 132 -6.55 -9.09 -5.25
CA ASN A 132 -7.72 -9.68 -5.90
C ASN A 132 -8.85 -8.66 -6.06
N TYR A 133 -9.11 -7.84 -5.02
CA TYR A 133 -10.11 -6.78 -5.11
C TYR A 133 -9.82 -5.77 -6.23
N ILE A 134 -8.57 -5.37 -6.41
CA ILE A 134 -8.18 -4.46 -7.51
C ILE A 134 -8.47 -5.11 -8.86
N GLU A 135 -8.15 -6.39 -9.02
CA GLU A 135 -8.33 -7.12 -10.26
C GLU A 135 -9.80 -7.41 -10.56
N ASP A 136 -10.58 -7.82 -9.57
CA ASP A 136 -12.02 -8.05 -9.69
C ASP A 136 -12.78 -6.77 -10.09
N ASN A 137 -12.17 -5.60 -9.84
CA ASN A 137 -12.69 -4.30 -10.25
C ASN A 137 -12.01 -3.74 -11.52
N GLY A 138 -11.40 -4.61 -12.33
CA GLY A 138 -11.01 -4.31 -13.72
C GLY A 138 -9.62 -3.70 -13.90
N GLN A 139 -8.78 -3.68 -12.87
CA GLN A 139 -7.38 -3.25 -13.01
C GLN A 139 -6.45 -4.47 -12.99
N THR A 140 -5.21 -4.28 -13.43
CA THR A 140 -4.18 -5.31 -13.40
C THR A 140 -3.09 -4.95 -12.42
N VAL A 141 -2.84 -5.85 -11.47
CA VAL A 141 -1.66 -5.82 -10.59
C VAL A 141 -0.62 -6.77 -11.19
N ASP A 142 0.51 -6.24 -11.62
CA ASP A 142 1.56 -7.07 -12.24
C ASP A 142 2.34 -7.88 -11.19
N GLY A 143 2.53 -7.35 -9.99
CA GLY A 143 3.35 -8.00 -8.98
C GLY A 143 3.01 -7.62 -7.54
N ILE A 144 3.59 -8.39 -6.64
CA ILE A 144 3.52 -8.17 -5.19
C ILE A 144 4.96 -7.98 -4.68
N GLY A 145 5.22 -6.87 -4.02
CA GLY A 145 6.45 -6.56 -3.33
C GLY A 145 6.40 -6.99 -1.87
N THR A 146 7.53 -7.47 -1.35
CA THR A 146 7.76 -7.66 0.07
C THR A 146 8.97 -6.83 0.49
N GLN A 147 8.83 -5.98 1.49
CA GLN A 147 9.91 -5.08 1.91
C GLN A 147 11.08 -5.86 2.50
N MET A 148 10.81 -6.91 3.28
CA MET A 148 11.84 -7.74 3.94
C MET A 148 12.73 -6.94 4.91
N HIS A 149 12.15 -6.08 5.74
CA HIS A 149 12.82 -5.51 6.91
C HIS A 149 12.91 -6.58 8.00
N VAL A 150 14.00 -7.31 8.06
CA VAL A 150 14.11 -8.51 8.90
C VAL A 150 15.18 -8.39 9.98
N THR A 151 14.99 -9.13 11.07
CA THR A 151 16.01 -9.27 12.11
C THR A 151 16.57 -10.69 12.04
N ALA A 152 17.90 -10.82 11.92
CA ALA A 152 18.58 -12.12 11.74
C ALA A 152 18.26 -13.16 12.81
N SER A 153 17.95 -12.72 14.04
CA SER A 153 17.61 -13.60 15.16
C SER A 153 16.15 -14.04 15.20
N SER A 154 15.25 -13.42 14.41
CA SER A 154 13.81 -13.66 14.49
C SER A 154 13.20 -14.22 13.22
N ILE A 155 13.96 -14.32 12.14
CA ILE A 155 13.48 -14.88 10.87
C ILE A 155 14.06 -16.27 10.62
N THR A 156 13.25 -17.17 10.11
CA THR A 156 13.69 -18.52 9.71
C THR A 156 13.58 -18.71 8.21
N ARG A 157 14.37 -19.63 7.67
CA ARG A 157 14.32 -20.01 6.27
C ARG A 157 12.91 -20.54 5.89
N GLU A 158 12.32 -21.31 6.77
CA GLU A 158 11.00 -21.91 6.58
C GLU A 158 9.90 -20.85 6.43
N GLN A 159 9.99 -19.75 7.18
CA GLN A 159 9.07 -18.60 7.06
C GLN A 159 9.23 -17.92 5.71
N ILE A 160 10.47 -17.65 5.30
CA ILE A 160 10.76 -17.04 4.00
C ILE A 160 10.27 -17.95 2.86
N ASP A 161 10.57 -19.23 2.91
CA ASP A 161 10.15 -20.21 1.89
C ASP A 161 8.62 -20.33 1.82
N ALA A 162 7.92 -20.29 2.95
CA ALA A 162 6.46 -20.33 3.01
C ALA A 162 5.83 -19.05 2.40
N MET A 163 6.35 -17.89 2.73
CA MET A 163 5.93 -16.63 2.15
C MET A 163 6.06 -16.64 0.61
N PHE A 164 7.25 -16.96 0.10
CA PHE A 164 7.47 -16.99 -1.35
C PHE A 164 6.63 -18.04 -2.07
N LYS A 165 6.38 -19.19 -1.45
CA LYS A 165 5.45 -20.20 -1.97
C LYS A 165 4.03 -19.63 -2.12
N THR A 166 3.56 -18.92 -1.11
CA THR A 166 2.22 -18.30 -1.10
C THR A 166 2.14 -17.21 -2.16
N MET A 167 3.14 -16.35 -2.24
CA MET A 167 3.17 -15.29 -3.26
C MET A 167 3.25 -15.87 -4.68
N ALA A 168 4.09 -16.87 -4.91
CA ALA A 168 4.22 -17.52 -6.22
C ALA A 168 2.92 -18.21 -6.69
N ALA A 169 2.12 -18.73 -5.76
CA ALA A 169 0.83 -19.35 -6.07
C ALA A 169 -0.20 -18.37 -6.65
N THR A 170 -0.01 -17.05 -6.47
CA THR A 170 -0.85 -16.02 -7.09
C THR A 170 -0.62 -15.87 -8.59
N GLY A 171 0.48 -16.39 -9.13
CA GLY A 171 0.90 -16.17 -10.52
C GLY A 171 1.44 -14.76 -10.81
N LYS A 172 1.56 -13.91 -9.80
CA LYS A 172 2.11 -12.55 -9.92
C LYS A 172 3.63 -12.55 -9.92
N LEU A 173 4.21 -11.49 -10.47
CA LEU A 173 5.63 -11.21 -10.24
C LEU A 173 5.86 -11.00 -8.73
N VAL A 174 7.00 -11.46 -8.24
CA VAL A 174 7.38 -11.33 -6.83
C VAL A 174 8.70 -10.58 -6.75
N ARG A 175 8.76 -9.59 -5.86
CA ARG A 175 9.95 -8.78 -5.67
C ARG A 175 10.24 -8.57 -4.19
N VAL A 176 11.51 -8.62 -3.82
CA VAL A 176 12.03 -8.05 -2.57
C VAL A 176 12.41 -6.60 -2.87
N THR A 177 11.83 -5.66 -2.13
CA THR A 177 11.87 -4.23 -2.49
C THR A 177 12.83 -3.41 -1.63
N GLU A 178 12.98 -3.76 -0.34
CA GLU A 178 13.61 -2.88 0.64
C GLU A 178 14.54 -3.64 1.61
N LEU A 179 15.04 -4.82 1.23
CA LEU A 179 15.76 -5.74 2.11
C LEU A 179 16.81 -5.02 2.98
N ASP A 180 16.60 -5.08 4.26
CA ASP A 180 17.62 -4.85 5.25
C ASP A 180 17.62 -5.96 6.33
N VAL A 181 18.72 -6.12 7.01
CA VAL A 181 18.89 -7.17 8.03
C VAL A 181 19.49 -6.58 9.29
N ALA A 182 18.62 -6.35 10.28
CA ALA A 182 19.09 -6.00 11.61
C ALA A 182 19.73 -7.20 12.29
N LEU A 183 20.89 -7.02 12.92
CA LEU A 183 21.60 -8.11 13.60
C LEU A 183 20.94 -8.52 14.91
N GLY A 184 20.02 -7.72 15.43
CA GLY A 184 19.45 -7.88 16.76
C GLY A 184 20.40 -7.34 17.84
N THR A 185 19.86 -6.86 18.93
CA THR A 185 20.64 -6.42 20.09
C THR A 185 20.95 -7.63 20.98
N SER A 186 21.89 -8.46 20.61
CA SER A 186 22.67 -9.16 21.62
C SER A 186 23.79 -8.22 22.02
N SER A 187 23.58 -7.41 23.07
CA SER A 187 24.72 -6.86 23.78
C SER A 187 25.64 -8.00 24.20
N PRO A 188 26.94 -7.89 24.01
CA PRO A 188 27.90 -8.86 24.51
C PRO A 188 27.86 -8.90 26.04
#